data_bdeba05129db8609d6b012e0f1601650
#
_entry.id   bdeba05129db8609d6b012e0f1601650
#
_cell.length_a   1.000
_cell.length_b   1.000
_cell.length_c   1.000
_cell.angle_alpha   90.00
_cell.angle_beta   90.00
_cell.angle_gamma   90.00
#
_symmetry.space_group_name_H-M   'P 1'
#
loop_
_entity.id
_entity.type
_entity.pdbx_description
1 polymer ?
#
loop_
_entity_poly.entity_id
_entity_poly.type
_entity_poly.pdbx_seq_one_letter_code
_entity_poly.pdbx_strand_id
1 'polypeptide(L)'
;MVGAQKERPEMKKVVPAVLLFGVAILSLALRSRGQQGQPARTGMLIGIKPDRIAAYEALHAASNPGVRDLLDKYHMHNFSIYIHKMGDSHYYLFAYYEYTGNDARADAEAMAKEPRNQKWLSVTDAMQIPLPGATGWTKMEEVYHNP
;
A
#
# COMPACT_ATOMS: atom_id res chain seq x y z
N MET A 1 -6.92 27.34 -85.26
CA MET A 1 -6.27 28.07 -84.16
C MET A 1 -7.05 27.66 -82.84
N VAL A 2 -6.44 26.79 -82.09
CA VAL A 2 -7.07 26.25 -80.83
C VAL A 2 -6.36 26.99 -79.71
N GLY A 3 -7.15 27.75 -78.94
CA GLY A 3 -6.70 28.44 -77.73
C GLY A 3 -6.53 27.50 -76.55
N ALA A 4 -5.31 27.43 -76.05
CA ALA A 4 -5.04 26.66 -74.83
C ALA A 4 -5.53 27.43 -73.57
N GLN A 5 -6.46 26.87 -72.87
CA GLN A 5 -6.85 27.32 -71.54
C GLN A 5 -5.78 26.88 -70.51
N LYS A 6 -5.23 27.84 -69.80
CA LYS A 6 -4.26 27.67 -68.73
C LYS A 6 -5.00 27.43 -67.42
N GLU A 7 -4.98 26.21 -66.97
CA GLU A 7 -5.54 25.85 -65.62
C GLU A 7 -4.71 26.49 -64.48
N ARG A 8 -5.39 27.10 -63.53
CA ARG A 8 -4.75 27.66 -62.32
C ARG A 8 -4.63 26.53 -61.29
N PRO A 9 -3.49 26.39 -60.59
CA PRO A 9 -3.36 25.39 -59.55
C PRO A 9 -4.19 25.79 -58.32
N GLU A 10 -5.00 24.86 -57.81
CA GLU A 10 -5.72 24.93 -56.53
C GLU A 10 -4.73 24.96 -55.37
N MET A 11 -4.74 26.05 -54.62
CA MET A 11 -3.98 26.15 -53.37
C MET A 11 -4.70 25.31 -52.29
N LYS A 12 -4.17 24.12 -51.99
CA LYS A 12 -4.56 23.34 -50.83
C LYS A 12 -4.20 24.11 -49.56
N LYS A 13 -5.21 24.52 -48.78
CA LYS A 13 -5.03 25.12 -47.46
C LYS A 13 -4.42 24.10 -46.52
N VAL A 14 -3.12 24.24 -46.23
CA VAL A 14 -2.43 23.48 -45.18
C VAL A 14 -2.89 24.07 -43.83
N VAL A 15 -3.76 23.34 -43.10
CA VAL A 15 -4.11 23.67 -41.75
C VAL A 15 -2.94 23.22 -40.86
N PRO A 16 -2.33 24.11 -40.05
CA PRO A 16 -1.16 23.70 -39.26
C PRO A 16 -1.58 22.72 -38.16
N ALA A 17 -0.98 21.54 -38.20
CA ALA A 17 -1.16 20.45 -37.25
C ALA A 17 -0.66 20.73 -35.80
N VAL A 18 -0.27 22.00 -35.52
CA VAL A 18 0.37 22.39 -34.26
C VAL A 18 -0.64 22.59 -33.09
N LEU A 19 -1.93 22.79 -33.41
CA LEU A 19 -2.93 23.06 -32.35
C LEU A 19 -3.53 21.82 -31.67
N LEU A 20 -3.36 20.62 -32.26
CA LEU A 20 -3.91 19.37 -31.68
C LEU A 20 -2.97 18.71 -30.64
N PHE A 21 -1.67 19.00 -30.65
CA PHE A 21 -0.72 18.44 -29.69
C PHE A 21 -0.79 19.10 -28.31
N GLY A 22 -1.14 20.40 -28.24
CA GLY A 22 -1.21 21.13 -26.97
C GLY A 22 -2.36 20.69 -26.04
N VAL A 23 -3.50 20.29 -26.60
CA VAL A 23 -4.68 19.89 -25.81
C VAL A 23 -4.51 18.47 -25.24
N ALA A 24 -3.83 17.56 -25.95
CA ALA A 24 -3.59 16.19 -25.46
C ALA A 24 -2.59 16.16 -24.30
N ILE A 25 -1.56 17.00 -24.31
CA ILE A 25 -0.56 17.10 -23.24
C ILE A 25 -1.17 17.74 -21.99
N LEU A 26 -2.03 18.73 -22.13
CA LEU A 26 -2.70 19.37 -20.99
C LEU A 26 -3.72 18.43 -20.32
N SER A 27 -4.37 17.56 -21.09
CA SER A 27 -5.31 16.55 -20.56
C SER A 27 -4.60 15.43 -19.79
N LEU A 28 -3.36 15.08 -20.18
CA LEU A 28 -2.55 14.08 -19.48
C LEU A 28 -1.98 14.65 -18.16
N ALA A 29 -1.60 15.93 -18.15
CA ALA A 29 -1.08 16.61 -16.95
C ALA A 29 -2.18 16.86 -15.88
N LEU A 30 -3.43 17.03 -16.29
CA LEU A 30 -4.56 17.17 -15.34
C LEU A 30 -4.99 15.82 -14.74
N ARG A 31 -4.76 14.69 -15.42
CA ARG A 31 -5.05 13.36 -14.86
C ARG A 31 -4.05 12.92 -13.80
N SER A 32 -2.84 13.44 -13.80
CA SER A 32 -1.82 13.10 -12.81
C SER A 32 -1.91 13.90 -11.50
N ARG A 33 -2.76 14.91 -11.40
CA ARG A 33 -2.95 15.72 -10.17
C ARG A 33 -4.09 15.27 -9.28
N GLY A 34 -4.87 14.26 -9.66
CA GLY A 34 -6.09 13.82 -8.96
C GLY A 34 -6.00 12.47 -8.25
N GLN A 35 -4.88 11.79 -8.31
CA GLN A 35 -4.68 10.52 -7.63
C GLN A 35 -3.56 10.66 -6.58
N GLN A 36 -3.77 11.50 -5.57
CA GLN A 36 -3.20 11.21 -4.27
C GLN A 36 -3.89 9.92 -3.83
N GLY A 37 -3.18 8.80 -4.00
CA GLY A 37 -3.72 7.46 -3.88
C GLY A 37 -4.34 7.26 -2.50
N GLN A 38 -5.53 6.67 -2.48
CA GLN A 38 -6.09 6.11 -1.27
C GLN A 38 -5.01 5.24 -0.59
N PRO A 39 -4.88 5.28 0.74
CA PRO A 39 -3.90 4.44 1.43
C PRO A 39 -4.13 2.97 1.08
N ALA A 40 -3.05 2.24 0.82
CA ALA A 40 -3.15 0.80 0.62
C ALA A 40 -3.43 0.14 1.97
N ARG A 41 -4.59 -0.50 2.10
CA ARG A 41 -5.01 -1.19 3.32
C ARG A 41 -4.51 -2.63 3.34
N THR A 42 -4.12 -3.09 4.51
CA THR A 42 -3.66 -4.46 4.70
C THR A 42 -4.29 -5.05 5.96
N GLY A 43 -5.04 -6.13 5.79
CA GLY A 43 -5.49 -6.99 6.87
C GLY A 43 -4.63 -8.25 6.96
N MET A 44 -4.31 -8.70 8.17
CA MET A 44 -3.45 -9.87 8.40
C MET A 44 -3.95 -10.71 9.56
N LEU A 45 -3.63 -12.00 9.54
CA LEU A 45 -4.01 -12.99 10.55
C LEU A 45 -2.80 -13.84 10.94
N ILE A 46 -2.66 -14.12 12.25
CA ILE A 46 -1.70 -15.09 12.80
C ILE A 46 -2.26 -15.68 14.11
N GLY A 47 -1.87 -16.89 14.46
CA GLY A 47 -2.13 -17.44 15.78
C GLY A 47 -1.22 -16.84 16.86
N ILE A 48 -1.63 -16.97 18.14
CA ILE A 48 -0.80 -16.61 19.30
C ILE A 48 -0.86 -17.71 20.36
N LYS A 49 0.27 -17.98 21.01
CA LYS A 49 0.38 -18.93 22.12
C LYS A 49 -0.42 -18.40 23.31
N PRO A 50 -1.37 -19.19 23.88
CA PRO A 50 -2.22 -18.72 24.97
C PRO A 50 -1.45 -18.23 26.20
N ASP A 51 -0.33 -18.88 26.53
CA ASP A 51 0.55 -18.52 27.65
C ASP A 51 1.37 -17.25 27.40
N ARG A 52 1.33 -16.70 26.20
CA ARG A 52 2.06 -15.50 25.78
C ARG A 52 1.17 -14.26 25.61
N ILE A 53 -0.14 -14.40 25.72
CA ILE A 53 -1.09 -13.31 25.48
C ILE A 53 -0.79 -12.11 26.40
N ALA A 54 -0.69 -12.30 27.71
CA ALA A 54 -0.43 -11.21 28.64
C ALA A 54 0.91 -10.51 28.38
N ALA A 55 1.95 -11.27 28.03
CA ALA A 55 3.26 -10.69 27.68
C ALA A 55 3.20 -9.91 26.34
N TYR A 56 2.43 -10.39 25.37
CA TYR A 56 2.22 -9.72 24.08
C TYR A 56 1.46 -8.40 24.27
N GLU A 57 0.40 -8.39 25.07
CA GLU A 57 -0.36 -7.19 25.43
C GLU A 57 0.52 -6.15 26.14
N ALA A 58 1.36 -6.59 27.08
CA ALA A 58 2.30 -5.70 27.79
C ALA A 58 3.31 -5.05 26.84
N LEU A 59 3.81 -5.78 25.84
CA LEU A 59 4.70 -5.22 24.81
C LEU A 59 4.00 -4.15 23.97
N HIS A 60 2.71 -4.27 23.73
CA HIS A 60 1.89 -3.34 22.93
C HIS A 60 1.19 -2.27 23.75
N ALA A 61 1.37 -2.26 25.07
CA ALA A 61 0.77 -1.25 25.95
C ALA A 61 1.21 0.18 25.57
N ALA A 62 0.37 1.18 25.85
CA ALA A 62 0.66 2.57 25.55
C ALA A 62 1.94 3.10 26.25
N SER A 63 2.29 2.54 27.41
CA SER A 63 3.51 2.86 28.17
C SER A 63 4.79 2.32 27.52
N ASN A 64 4.70 1.37 26.59
CA ASN A 64 5.85 0.83 25.87
C ASN A 64 5.91 1.44 24.44
N PRO A 65 6.96 2.22 24.11
CA PRO A 65 7.07 2.83 22.78
C PRO A 65 7.19 1.78 21.65
N GLY A 66 7.81 0.63 21.93
CA GLY A 66 7.99 -0.44 20.94
C GLY A 66 8.67 0.05 19.67
N VAL A 67 7.98 -0.12 18.55
CA VAL A 67 8.43 0.29 17.21
C VAL A 67 7.47 1.28 16.52
N ARG A 68 6.60 1.98 17.29
CA ARG A 68 5.58 2.88 16.74
C ARG A 68 6.14 3.97 15.83
N ASP A 69 7.25 4.59 16.23
CA ASP A 69 7.95 5.60 15.43
C ASP A 69 8.55 5.02 14.15
N LEU A 70 8.92 3.74 14.13
CA LEU A 70 9.34 3.06 12.89
C LEU A 70 8.15 2.80 11.98
N LEU A 71 6.98 2.44 12.53
CA LEU A 71 5.76 2.33 11.72
C LEU A 71 5.47 3.66 11.01
N ASP A 72 5.48 4.78 11.74
CA ASP A 72 5.28 6.11 11.17
C ASP A 72 6.37 6.47 10.14
N LYS A 73 7.65 6.22 10.47
CA LYS A 73 8.79 6.46 9.57
C LYS A 73 8.65 5.74 8.23
N TYR A 74 8.08 4.55 8.24
CA TYR A 74 7.87 3.71 7.05
C TYR A 74 6.42 3.73 6.56
N HIS A 75 5.71 4.84 6.82
CA HIS A 75 4.39 5.17 6.26
C HIS A 75 3.27 4.16 6.58
N MET A 76 3.40 3.41 7.69
CA MET A 76 2.37 2.51 8.20
C MET A 76 1.57 3.20 9.31
N HIS A 77 0.31 3.53 9.02
CA HIS A 77 -0.57 4.26 9.91
C HIS A 77 -1.80 3.43 10.29
N ASN A 78 -2.55 3.91 11.28
CA ASN A 78 -3.79 3.26 11.76
C ASN A 78 -3.57 1.78 12.10
N PHE A 79 -2.36 1.44 12.58
CA PHE A 79 -1.99 0.06 12.90
C PHE A 79 -2.77 -0.41 14.13
N SER A 80 -3.63 -1.42 13.95
CA SER A 80 -4.47 -1.99 14.99
C SER A 80 -4.29 -3.50 15.03
N ILE A 81 -4.26 -4.08 16.24
CA ILE A 81 -4.21 -5.53 16.44
C ILE A 81 -5.36 -5.90 17.37
N TYR A 82 -6.15 -6.87 16.95
CA TYR A 82 -7.26 -7.43 17.72
C TYR A 82 -6.95 -8.88 18.05
N ILE A 83 -7.38 -9.36 19.22
CA ILE A 83 -7.27 -10.76 19.60
C ILE A 83 -8.65 -11.41 19.73
N HIS A 84 -8.79 -12.64 19.25
CA HIS A 84 -10.02 -13.40 19.41
C HIS A 84 -9.72 -14.89 19.58
N LYS A 85 -10.49 -15.54 20.47
CA LYS A 85 -10.50 -17.01 20.61
C LYS A 85 -11.51 -17.59 19.63
N MET A 86 -11.05 -18.42 18.72
CA MET A 86 -11.92 -19.06 17.72
C MET A 86 -12.57 -20.34 18.27
N GLY A 87 -13.55 -20.88 17.54
CA GLY A 87 -14.27 -22.09 17.92
C GLY A 87 -13.41 -23.36 18.02
N ASP A 88 -12.21 -23.36 17.43
CA ASP A 88 -11.19 -24.40 17.55
C ASP A 88 -10.39 -24.33 18.87
N SER A 89 -10.75 -23.42 19.77
CA SER A 89 -10.09 -23.10 21.04
C SER A 89 -8.72 -22.43 20.91
N HIS A 90 -8.25 -22.09 19.71
CA HIS A 90 -7.02 -21.32 19.48
C HIS A 90 -7.30 -19.82 19.52
N TYR A 91 -6.27 -19.06 19.90
CA TYR A 91 -6.30 -17.60 19.85
C TYR A 91 -5.62 -17.09 18.60
N TYR A 92 -6.21 -16.07 18.00
CA TYR A 92 -5.71 -15.44 16.79
C TYR A 92 -5.60 -13.93 16.97
N LEU A 93 -4.59 -13.35 16.35
CA LEU A 93 -4.39 -11.92 16.20
C LEU A 93 -4.84 -11.52 14.78
N PHE A 94 -5.67 -10.49 14.72
CA PHE A 94 -6.11 -9.84 13.49
C PHE A 94 -5.47 -8.46 13.45
N ALA A 95 -4.60 -8.20 12.50
CA ALA A 95 -3.97 -6.91 12.35
C ALA A 95 -4.51 -6.17 11.13
N TYR A 96 -4.56 -4.85 11.24
CA TYR A 96 -4.89 -3.92 10.16
C TYR A 96 -3.93 -2.75 10.17
N TYR A 97 -3.52 -2.28 9.00
CA TYR A 97 -2.83 -1.01 8.85
C TYR A 97 -3.08 -0.39 7.47
N GLU A 98 -2.79 0.92 7.37
CA GLU A 98 -2.83 1.70 6.14
C GLU A 98 -1.41 2.11 5.77
N TYR A 99 -1.04 1.90 4.51
CA TYR A 99 0.22 2.36 3.96
C TYR A 99 -0.01 3.58 3.08
N THR A 100 0.71 4.67 3.38
CA THR A 100 0.57 5.97 2.71
C THR A 100 1.82 6.38 1.91
N GLY A 101 2.85 5.52 1.87
CA GLY A 101 4.06 5.76 1.10
C GLY A 101 3.91 5.46 -0.40
N ASN A 102 5.03 5.56 -1.11
CA ASN A 102 5.05 5.39 -2.56
C ASN A 102 5.64 4.04 -3.00
N ASP A 103 6.39 3.34 -2.13
CA ASP A 103 7.01 2.05 -2.40
C ASP A 103 6.98 1.17 -1.15
N ALA A 104 5.87 0.45 -0.97
CA ALA A 104 5.64 -0.42 0.19
C ALA A 104 6.70 -1.52 0.33
N ARG A 105 7.26 -2.00 -0.80
CA ARG A 105 8.30 -3.03 -0.77
C ARG A 105 9.61 -2.47 -0.26
N ALA A 106 10.06 -1.32 -0.80
CA ALA A 106 11.29 -0.68 -0.36
C ALA A 106 11.23 -0.27 1.12
N ASP A 107 10.10 0.28 1.57
CA ASP A 107 9.88 0.65 2.97
C ASP A 107 9.88 -0.57 3.91
N ALA A 108 9.23 -1.66 3.52
CA ALA A 108 9.26 -2.91 4.29
C ALA A 108 10.67 -3.51 4.38
N GLU A 109 11.43 -3.52 3.27
CA GLU A 109 12.81 -3.98 3.24
C GLU A 109 13.74 -3.11 4.10
N ALA A 110 13.52 -1.79 4.12
CA ALA A 110 14.27 -0.85 4.94
C ALA A 110 13.93 -1.02 6.44
N MET A 111 12.63 -1.14 6.79
CA MET A 111 12.19 -1.39 8.15
C MET A 111 12.72 -2.72 8.70
N ALA A 112 12.78 -3.76 7.87
CA ALA A 112 13.31 -5.06 8.26
C ALA A 112 14.81 -5.01 8.64
N LYS A 113 15.56 -4.01 8.16
CA LYS A 113 16.98 -3.80 8.48
C LYS A 113 17.20 -2.96 9.75
N GLU A 114 16.16 -2.34 10.30
CA GLU A 114 16.26 -1.55 11.53
C GLU A 114 16.59 -2.48 12.73
N PRO A 115 17.68 -2.26 13.46
CA PRO A 115 18.09 -3.15 14.55
C PRO A 115 17.03 -3.28 15.65
N ARG A 116 16.32 -2.18 15.96
CA ARG A 116 15.24 -2.18 16.95
C ARG A 116 14.03 -2.99 16.47
N ASN A 117 13.69 -2.93 15.18
CA ASN A 117 12.64 -3.75 14.61
C ASN A 117 13.02 -5.24 14.62
N GLN A 118 14.25 -5.58 14.27
CA GLN A 118 14.74 -6.96 14.35
C GLN A 118 14.64 -7.53 15.78
N LYS A 119 15.06 -6.73 16.78
CA LYS A 119 14.91 -7.11 18.19
C LYS A 119 13.45 -7.27 18.58
N TRP A 120 12.57 -6.37 18.14
CA TRP A 120 11.14 -6.44 18.39
C TRP A 120 10.55 -7.73 17.81
N LEU A 121 10.80 -8.02 16.53
CA LEU A 121 10.31 -9.22 15.86
C LEU A 121 10.84 -10.50 16.52
N SER A 122 12.11 -10.55 16.93
CA SER A 122 12.66 -11.73 17.61
C SER A 122 11.91 -12.09 18.89
N VAL A 123 11.29 -11.11 19.55
CA VAL A 123 10.47 -11.32 20.76
C VAL A 123 9.03 -11.68 20.38
N THR A 124 8.41 -10.93 19.48
CA THR A 124 6.99 -11.12 19.12
C THR A 124 6.76 -12.38 18.30
N ASP A 125 7.64 -12.71 17.36
CA ASP A 125 7.52 -13.91 16.52
C ASP A 125 7.58 -15.19 17.37
N ALA A 126 8.40 -15.18 18.43
CA ALA A 126 8.49 -16.32 19.36
C ALA A 126 7.17 -16.58 20.12
N MET A 127 6.26 -15.60 20.19
CA MET A 127 4.94 -15.70 20.85
C MET A 127 3.85 -16.15 19.88
N GLN A 128 4.09 -16.03 18.57
CA GLN A 128 3.11 -16.26 17.53
C GLN A 128 3.14 -17.69 17.00
N ILE A 129 2.06 -18.09 16.32
CA ILE A 129 1.90 -19.39 15.67
C ILE A 129 1.44 -19.13 14.23
N PRO A 130 2.31 -19.27 13.23
CA PRO A 130 1.90 -19.15 11.83
C PRO A 130 0.77 -20.14 11.48
N LEU A 131 -0.11 -19.76 10.56
CA LEU A 131 -1.12 -20.65 10.04
C LEU A 131 -0.48 -21.81 9.25
N PRO A 132 -1.17 -22.94 9.08
CA PRO A 132 -0.66 -24.06 8.30
C PRO A 132 -0.21 -23.60 6.89
N GLY A 133 1.05 -23.90 6.55
CA GLY A 133 1.64 -23.51 5.27
C GLY A 133 2.19 -22.06 5.20
N ALA A 134 2.03 -21.26 6.26
CA ALA A 134 2.60 -19.92 6.35
C ALA A 134 3.88 -19.90 7.20
N THR A 135 4.74 -18.89 6.98
CA THR A 135 5.97 -18.66 7.75
C THR A 135 5.86 -17.48 8.72
N GLY A 136 4.73 -16.78 8.74
CA GLY A 136 4.46 -15.62 9.57
C GLY A 136 3.00 -15.16 9.40
N TRP A 137 2.77 -13.86 9.46
CA TRP A 137 1.47 -13.26 9.25
C TRP A 137 0.91 -13.60 7.87
N THR A 138 -0.33 -14.09 7.83
CA THR A 138 -1.05 -14.37 6.59
C THR A 138 -1.85 -13.14 6.19
N LYS A 139 -1.60 -12.59 4.99
CA LYS A 139 -2.37 -11.48 4.44
C LYS A 139 -3.78 -11.95 4.08
N MET A 140 -4.78 -11.15 4.47
CA MET A 140 -6.18 -11.36 4.10
C MET A 140 -6.52 -10.57 2.84
N GLU A 141 -7.48 -11.06 2.07
CA GLU A 141 -8.07 -10.35 0.94
C GLU A 141 -9.08 -9.31 1.45
N GLU A 142 -8.97 -8.06 0.96
CA GLU A 142 -10.00 -7.04 1.19
C GLU A 142 -11.14 -7.24 0.20
N VAL A 143 -12.29 -7.66 0.69
CA VAL A 143 -13.48 -7.91 -0.15
C VAL A 143 -14.43 -6.72 -0.23
N TYR A 144 -14.28 -5.73 0.66
CA TYR A 144 -15.11 -4.52 0.71
C TYR A 144 -14.42 -3.40 1.49
N HIS A 145 -14.55 -2.18 1.00
CA HIS A 145 -14.23 -0.94 1.71
C HIS A 145 -15.25 0.14 1.34
N ASN A 146 -15.72 0.85 2.35
CA ASN A 146 -16.54 2.05 2.18
C ASN A 146 -15.70 3.27 2.61
N PRO A 147 -15.28 4.17 1.68
CA PRO A 147 -14.47 5.36 1.98
C PRO A 147 -15.26 6.44 2.71
#